data_98ec465db98a22877df4dd4c45d6d9c6
#
_entry.id   98ec465db98a22877df4dd4c45d6d9c6
#
_cell.length_a   1.000
_cell.length_b   1.000
_cell.length_c   1.000
_cell.angle_alpha   90.00
_cell.angle_beta   90.00
_cell.angle_gamma   90.00
#
_symmetry.space_group_name_H-M   'P 1'
#
loop_
_entity.id
_entity.type
_entity.pdbx_description
1 polymer ?
#
loop_
_entity_poly.entity_id
_entity_poly.type
_entity_poly.pdbx_seq_one_letter_code
_entity_poly.pdbx_strand_id
1 'polypeptide(L)'
;LKQAIAWTQGENENVRVTLVHVPEVDVREVRTKMGLSQAQFATKFGFPPATLRNWEQGRSRPDAPTRVLLAVIAKHPEAVEDVLRRAS
;
A
#
# COMPACT_ATOMS: atom_id res chain seq x y z
N LEU A 1 23.34 5.37 -5.46
CA LEU A 1 23.44 4.67 -5.06
C LEU A 1 23.10 4.59 -4.64
N LYS A 2 22.95 4.77 -4.67
CA LYS A 2 22.99 4.05 -4.28
C LYS A 2 22.28 3.84 -3.75
N GLN A 3 22.57 3.84 -4.65
CA GLN A 3 22.31 3.09 -4.27
C GLN A 3 21.66 3.06 -3.87
N ALA A 4 21.86 3.62 -4.44
CA ALA A 4 21.68 3.02 -4.10
C ALA A 4 21.42 2.76 -4.07
N ILE A 5 21.63 2.94 -4.60
CA ILE A 5 21.74 2.17 -4.48
C ILE A 5 21.78 1.96 -4.22
N ALA A 6 22.06 1.95 -4.77
CA ALA A 6 22.39 1.26 -4.50
C ALA A 6 22.21 1.22 -4.63
N TRP A 7 22.66 1.35 -5.04
CA TRP A 7 22.68 0.78 -5.17
C TRP A 7 22.88 0.96 -5.45
N THR A 8 23.42 1.16 -5.81
CA THR A 8 24.10 0.73 -6.04
C THR A 8 24.40 0.64 -6.35
N GLN A 9 24.88 0.47 -6.87
CA GLN A 9 25.47 -0.13 -7.09
C GLN A 9 25.70 -0.67 -7.19
N GLY A 10 25.91 -0.89 -7.68
CA GLY A 10 26.32 -1.72 -7.95
C GLY A 10 26.35 -2.43 -7.96
N GLU A 11 26.52 -2.60 -8.37
CA GLU A 11 26.45 -3.42 -8.53
C GLU A 11 26.21 -3.94 -8.67
N ASN A 12 26.48 -3.99 -9.03
CA ASN A 12 26.35 -4.63 -9.36
C ASN A 12 26.14 -5.04 -10.00
N GLU A 13 26.87 -4.97 -10.48
CA GLU A 13 26.72 -5.59 -11.51
C GLU A 13 26.05 -6.85 -11.64
N ASN A 14 26.12 -7.66 -10.96
CA ASN A 14 25.34 -8.85 -10.83
C ASN A 14 23.99 -8.61 -10.24
N VAL A 15 23.57 -7.39 -10.27
CA VAL A 15 22.26 -7.06 -9.80
C VAL A 15 21.26 -7.54 -10.83
N ARG A 16 20.58 -8.61 -10.53
CA ARG A 16 19.43 -8.97 -11.30
C ARG A 16 18.34 -8.02 -10.96
N VAL A 17 17.93 -7.27 -11.93
CA VAL A 17 16.72 -6.49 -11.75
C VAL A 17 15.56 -7.47 -11.89
N THR A 18 15.04 -7.86 -10.75
CA THR A 18 13.80 -8.62 -10.73
C THR A 18 12.68 -7.63 -10.70
N LEU A 19 11.93 -7.59 -11.76
CA LEU A 19 10.76 -6.70 -11.80
C LEU A 19 9.69 -7.31 -10.90
N VAL A 20 9.44 -6.61 -9.81
CA VAL A 20 8.37 -7.01 -8.89
C VAL A 20 7.06 -6.57 -9.48
N HIS A 21 6.18 -7.51 -9.69
CA HIS A 21 4.85 -7.19 -10.15
C HIS A 21 4.02 -6.70 -8.96
N VAL A 22 3.61 -5.44 -9.01
CA VAL A 22 2.74 -4.87 -7.98
C VAL A 22 1.31 -5.10 -8.43
N PRO A 23 0.54 -5.90 -7.68
CA PRO A 23 -0.81 -6.24 -8.13
C PRO A 23 -1.74 -5.05 -8.06
N GLU A 24 -2.78 -5.11 -8.87
CA GLU A 24 -3.90 -4.21 -8.73
C GLU A 24 -4.68 -4.62 -7.50
N VAL A 25 -5.15 -3.64 -6.75
CA VAL A 25 -5.91 -3.88 -5.54
C VAL A 25 -7.26 -3.19 -5.67
N ASP A 26 -8.32 -3.94 -5.45
CA ASP A 26 -9.66 -3.37 -5.41
C ASP A 26 -9.89 -2.88 -3.98
N VAL A 27 -9.77 -1.58 -3.78
CA VAL A 27 -9.84 -0.97 -2.45
C VAL A 27 -11.21 -1.21 -1.82
N ARG A 28 -12.27 -1.10 -2.62
CA ARG A 28 -13.63 -1.34 -2.09
C ARG A 28 -13.78 -2.77 -1.59
N GLU A 29 -13.25 -3.73 -2.35
CA GLU A 29 -13.33 -5.13 -1.94
C GLU A 29 -12.60 -5.36 -0.64
N VAL A 30 -11.38 -4.83 -0.51
CA VAL A 30 -10.61 -4.97 0.72
C VAL A 30 -11.40 -4.40 1.90
N ARG A 31 -11.94 -3.21 1.72
CA ARG A 31 -12.68 -2.53 2.77
C ARG A 31 -13.94 -3.29 3.18
N THR A 32 -14.73 -3.72 2.19
CA THR A 32 -16.01 -4.38 2.49
C THR A 32 -15.80 -5.75 3.11
N LYS A 33 -14.75 -6.45 2.74
CA LYS A 33 -14.42 -7.73 3.40
C LYS A 33 -14.10 -7.55 4.86
N MET A 34 -13.59 -6.38 5.24
CA MET A 34 -13.30 -6.07 6.63
C MET A 34 -14.54 -5.54 7.37
N GLY A 35 -15.63 -5.33 6.67
CA GLY A 35 -16.86 -4.82 7.28
C GLY A 35 -16.80 -3.36 7.66
N LEU A 36 -15.95 -2.57 6.99
CA LEU A 36 -15.73 -1.17 7.37
C LEU A 36 -16.37 -0.24 6.35
N SER A 37 -16.88 0.89 6.85
CA SER A 37 -17.29 1.99 5.98
C SER A 37 -16.06 2.70 5.43
N GLN A 38 -16.29 3.59 4.45
CA GLN A 38 -15.19 4.40 3.93
C GLN A 38 -14.52 5.21 5.03
N ALA A 39 -15.32 5.85 5.87
CA ALA A 39 -14.80 6.66 6.97
C ALA A 39 -14.02 5.82 7.96
N GLN A 40 -14.54 4.65 8.30
CA GLN A 40 -13.87 3.75 9.24
C GLN A 40 -12.54 3.25 8.69
N PHE A 41 -12.52 2.85 7.42
CA PHE A 41 -11.30 2.36 6.79
C PHE A 41 -10.26 3.46 6.70
N ALA A 42 -10.68 4.65 6.28
CA ALA A 42 -9.77 5.80 6.16
C ALA A 42 -9.15 6.13 7.52
N THR A 43 -9.97 6.19 8.56
CA THR A 43 -9.50 6.49 9.91
C THR A 43 -8.56 5.41 10.42
N LYS A 44 -8.93 4.16 10.20
CA LYS A 44 -8.16 3.04 10.76
C LYS A 44 -6.77 2.94 10.16
N PHE A 45 -6.65 3.20 8.86
CA PHE A 45 -5.38 3.00 8.15
C PHE A 45 -4.71 4.30 7.74
N GLY A 46 -5.27 5.43 8.14
CA GLY A 46 -4.60 6.72 7.94
C GLY A 46 -4.70 7.30 6.55
N PHE A 47 -5.71 6.92 5.77
CA PHE A 47 -5.91 7.49 4.45
C PHE A 47 -6.84 8.70 4.52
N PRO A 48 -6.59 9.73 3.70
CA PRO A 48 -7.58 10.81 3.59
C PRO A 48 -8.88 10.26 3.00
N PRO A 49 -10.04 10.59 3.58
CA PRO A 49 -11.31 10.04 3.07
C PRO A 49 -11.59 10.39 1.62
N ALA A 50 -11.24 11.61 1.19
CA ALA A 50 -11.47 12.01 -0.20
C ALA A 50 -10.63 11.18 -1.16
N THR A 51 -9.38 10.86 -0.77
CA THR A 51 -8.50 10.03 -1.57
C THR A 51 -9.09 8.63 -1.72
N LEU A 52 -9.58 8.07 -0.62
CA LEU A 52 -10.19 6.74 -0.65
C LEU A 52 -11.40 6.72 -1.58
N ARG A 53 -12.26 7.74 -1.49
CA ARG A 53 -13.43 7.82 -2.37
C ARG A 53 -13.01 7.88 -3.84
N ASN A 54 -11.97 8.65 -4.14
CA ASN A 54 -11.48 8.76 -5.52
C ASN A 54 -10.99 7.42 -6.05
N TRP A 55 -10.29 6.66 -5.22
CA TRP A 55 -9.82 5.33 -5.63
C TRP A 55 -11.01 4.40 -5.91
N GLU A 56 -12.01 4.41 -5.04
CA GLU A 56 -13.15 3.52 -5.19
C GLU A 56 -14.03 3.89 -6.37
N GLN A 57 -14.06 5.17 -6.72
CA GLN A 57 -14.83 5.65 -7.86
C GLN A 57 -14.05 5.63 -9.17
N GLY A 58 -12.79 5.24 -9.13
CA GLY A 58 -11.97 5.17 -10.32
C GLY A 58 -11.47 6.49 -10.84
N ARG A 59 -11.56 7.55 -10.04
CA ARG A 59 -11.09 8.88 -10.45
C ARG A 59 -9.59 9.01 -10.37
N SER A 60 -8.97 8.26 -9.50
CA SER A 60 -7.52 8.19 -9.39
C SER A 60 -7.15 6.77 -8.98
N ARG A 61 -5.86 6.46 -9.11
CA ARG A 61 -5.36 5.13 -8.77
C ARG A 61 -4.27 5.29 -7.73
N PRO A 62 -4.21 4.38 -6.76
CA PRO A 62 -3.09 4.39 -5.81
C PRO A 62 -1.79 4.14 -6.57
N ASP A 63 -0.73 4.82 -6.17
CA ASP A 63 0.58 4.57 -6.74
C ASP A 63 1.10 3.20 -6.28
N ALA A 64 2.23 2.78 -6.86
CA ALA A 64 2.75 1.45 -6.59
C ALA A 64 3.03 1.19 -5.10
N PRO A 65 3.70 2.10 -4.38
CA PRO A 65 3.92 1.86 -2.94
C PRO A 65 2.62 1.75 -2.17
N THR A 66 1.62 2.55 -2.52
CA THR A 66 0.32 2.49 -1.83
C THR A 66 -0.39 1.19 -2.12
N ARG A 67 -0.28 0.68 -3.36
CA ARG A 67 -0.86 -0.62 -3.68
C ARG A 67 -0.22 -1.76 -2.89
N VAL A 68 1.09 -1.68 -2.66
CA VAL A 68 1.76 -2.65 -1.80
C VAL A 68 1.18 -2.58 -0.38
N LEU A 69 1.01 -1.37 0.14
CA LEU A 69 0.41 -1.18 1.47
C LEU A 69 -1.00 -1.77 1.51
N LEU A 70 -1.81 -1.49 0.49
CA LEU A 70 -3.16 -2.02 0.43
C LEU A 70 -3.17 -3.55 0.36
N ALA A 71 -2.21 -4.14 -0.33
CA ALA A 71 -2.09 -5.59 -0.39
C ALA A 71 -1.72 -6.17 0.98
N VAL A 72 -0.86 -5.49 1.73
CA VAL A 72 -0.54 -5.90 3.09
C VAL A 72 -1.77 -5.81 3.98
N ILE A 73 -2.53 -4.72 3.86
CA ILE A 73 -3.78 -4.58 4.61
C ILE A 73 -4.74 -5.72 4.29
N ALA A 74 -4.82 -6.12 3.02
CA ALA A 74 -5.73 -7.18 2.61
C ALA A 74 -5.36 -8.52 3.23
N LYS A 75 -4.07 -8.80 3.36
CA LYS A 75 -3.60 -10.11 3.82
C LYS A 75 -3.24 -10.13 5.30
N HIS A 76 -2.70 -9.04 5.80
CA HIS A 76 -2.18 -8.96 7.16
C HIS A 76 -2.52 -7.62 7.78
N PRO A 77 -3.82 -7.33 7.95
CA PRO A 77 -4.21 -6.03 8.49
C PRO A 77 -3.65 -5.78 9.88
N GLU A 78 -3.45 -6.85 10.65
CA GLU A 78 -2.93 -6.73 12.00
C GLU A 78 -1.51 -6.14 12.02
N ALA A 79 -0.72 -6.38 10.96
CA ALA A 79 0.64 -5.86 10.90
C ALA A 79 0.62 -4.34 10.78
N VAL A 80 -0.27 -3.81 9.96
CA VAL A 80 -0.40 -2.36 9.78
C VAL A 80 -1.01 -1.74 11.03
N GLU A 81 -2.01 -2.38 11.60
CA GLU A 81 -2.64 -1.90 12.83
C GLU A 81 -1.64 -1.81 13.97
N ASP A 82 -0.74 -2.80 14.06
CA ASP A 82 0.28 -2.79 15.10
C ASP A 82 1.23 -1.61 14.93
N VAL A 83 1.68 -1.36 13.69
CA VAL A 83 2.57 -0.23 13.42
C VAL A 83 1.90 1.09 13.78
N LEU A 84 0.65 1.28 13.38
CA LEU A 84 -0.06 2.53 13.64
C LEU A 84 -0.35 2.71 15.11
N ARG A 85 -0.66 1.63 15.82
CA ARG A 85 -0.92 1.69 17.26
C ARG A 85 0.34 2.11 18.01
N ARG A 86 1.51 1.60 17.59
CA ARG A 86 2.77 1.93 18.23
C ARG A 86 3.20 3.37 17.94
N ALA A 87 2.71 3.94 16.86
CA ALA A 87 3.07 5.30 16.47
C ALA A 87 2.27 6.36 17.24
N SER A 88 1.19 5.98 17.91
CA SER A 88 0.37 6.96 18.60
C SER A 88 0.83 7.26 20.03
#